data_5f38a82be8f086db1334a6e334634439
#
_entry.id   5f38a82be8f086db1334a6e334634439
#
_cell.length_a   1.000
_cell.length_b   1.000
_cell.length_c   1.000
_cell.angle_alpha   90.00
_cell.angle_beta   90.00
_cell.angle_gamma   90.00
#
_symmetry.space_group_name_H-M   'P 1'
#
loop_
_entity.id
_entity.type
_entity.pdbx_description
1 polymer ?
#
loop_
_entity_poly.entity_id
_entity_poly.type
_entity_poly.pdbx_seq_one_letter_code
_entity_poly.pdbx_strand_id
1 'polypeptide(L)'
;FVLFYIITGKDWGPMKKAELRVRNTGKLYDDGVTPLLNDNDGFEELVEEGKENKWNMMFPLITLIGGAFIGLLVTGGGNLAAGDGTTAILYSVVITLLIMCVMYTKQGIMTAKEFGDSVMKGVSSMMGLVILLVLSFSIGGVIKGMGTGQFLASLLGDSIDGAFCPAIIFLMGALMAFCTGTSWGTFSIMMPIAVPMAVAMNGNILLTIGAVVSGGIFGDHCSPLSDTTILSS
;
A
#
# COMPACT_ATOMS: atom_id res chain seq x y z
N PHE A 1 -8.91 16.92 0.15
CA PHE A 1 -7.99 17.54 1.11
C PHE A 1 -6.70 17.99 0.42
N VAL A 2 -5.94 17.09 -0.23
CA VAL A 2 -4.70 17.38 -0.97
C VAL A 2 -4.90 18.48 -2.03
N LEU A 3 -5.95 18.36 -2.86
CA LEU A 3 -6.29 19.38 -3.86
C LEU A 3 -6.57 20.75 -3.24
N PHE A 4 -7.21 20.79 -2.08
CA PHE A 4 -7.46 22.03 -1.36
C PHE A 4 -6.15 22.71 -0.93
N TYR A 5 -5.17 21.93 -0.44
CA TYR A 5 -3.84 22.44 -0.10
C TYR A 5 -3.08 22.97 -1.32
N ILE A 6 -3.10 22.23 -2.42
CA ILE A 6 -2.45 22.64 -3.67
C ILE A 6 -3.03 23.96 -4.19
N ILE A 7 -4.38 24.10 -4.16
CA ILE A 7 -5.06 25.29 -4.67
C ILE A 7 -4.89 26.50 -3.74
N THR A 8 -4.92 26.30 -2.42
CA THR A 8 -4.83 27.40 -1.46
C THR A 8 -3.41 27.82 -1.12
N GLY A 9 -2.41 26.96 -1.35
CA GLY A 9 -1.00 27.23 -1.03
C GLY A 9 -0.74 27.54 0.45
N LYS A 10 -1.66 27.13 1.35
CA LYS A 10 -1.58 27.44 2.78
C LYS A 10 -1.35 26.21 3.61
N ASP A 11 -0.17 26.11 4.19
CA ASP A 11 0.17 25.08 5.17
C ASP A 11 -0.34 25.43 6.56
N TRP A 12 -0.77 24.43 7.32
CA TRP A 12 -1.33 24.57 8.64
C TRP A 12 -0.57 23.69 9.66
N GLY A 13 -0.51 24.15 10.91
CA GLY A 13 0.05 23.38 12.01
C GLY A 13 1.53 23.08 11.91
N PRO A 14 1.99 21.86 12.24
CA PRO A 14 3.40 21.47 12.23
C PRO A 14 4.03 21.56 10.83
N MET A 15 3.26 21.25 9.76
CA MET A 15 3.72 21.31 8.38
C MET A 15 4.16 22.72 7.97
N LYS A 16 3.42 23.75 8.42
CA LYS A 16 3.83 25.15 8.19
C LYS A 16 5.19 25.47 8.80
N LYS A 17 5.48 24.92 9.98
CA LYS A 17 6.78 25.13 10.64
C LYS A 17 7.89 24.43 9.87
N ALA A 18 7.66 23.20 9.41
CA ALA A 18 8.60 22.43 8.62
C ALA A 18 8.91 23.14 7.29
N GLU A 19 7.88 23.58 6.56
CA GLU A 19 8.03 24.32 5.31
C GLU A 19 8.80 25.63 5.50
N LEU A 20 8.49 26.41 6.52
CA LEU A 20 9.22 27.64 6.85
C LEU A 20 10.67 27.35 7.22
N ARG A 21 10.96 26.23 7.92
CA ARG A 21 12.33 25.83 8.25
C ARG A 21 13.13 25.55 6.97
N VAL A 22 12.58 24.70 6.09
CA VAL A 22 13.23 24.36 4.82
C VAL A 22 13.49 25.61 3.97
N ARG A 23 12.50 26.50 3.86
CA ARG A 23 12.63 27.76 3.12
C ARG A 23 13.69 28.70 3.66
N ASN A 24 13.81 28.78 4.99
CA ASN A 24 14.71 29.75 5.63
C ASN A 24 16.11 29.20 5.86
N THR A 25 16.27 27.90 6.08
CA THR A 25 17.53 27.29 6.50
C THR A 25 18.04 26.21 5.54
N GLY A 26 17.21 25.72 4.60
CA GLY A 26 17.51 24.59 3.73
C GLY A 26 17.54 23.24 4.47
N LYS A 27 17.32 23.22 5.79
CA LYS A 27 17.39 21.99 6.60
C LYS A 27 16.07 21.23 6.57
N LEU A 28 16.11 19.96 6.18
CA LEU A 28 14.93 19.07 6.18
C LEU A 28 14.48 18.71 7.60
N TYR A 29 15.41 18.57 8.53
CA TYR A 29 15.15 18.15 9.93
C TYR A 29 15.54 19.25 10.93
N ASP A 30 14.96 19.19 12.13
CA ASP A 30 15.37 20.05 13.25
C ASP A 30 16.73 19.63 13.79
N ASP A 31 17.47 20.56 14.38
CA ASP A 31 18.79 20.27 14.92
C ASP A 31 18.67 19.24 16.07
N GLY A 32 19.38 18.11 15.92
CA GLY A 32 19.36 16.99 16.87
C GLY A 32 18.32 15.90 16.59
N VAL A 33 17.54 16.01 15.51
CA VAL A 33 16.66 14.93 15.04
C VAL A 33 17.43 14.08 14.03
N THR A 34 17.60 12.80 14.34
CA THR A 34 18.08 11.80 13.38
C THR A 34 16.89 11.26 12.60
N PRO A 35 16.91 11.25 11.25
CA PRO A 35 15.87 10.62 10.46
C PRO A 35 15.74 9.15 10.84
N LEU A 36 14.49 8.64 10.87
CA LEU A 36 14.19 7.23 11.17
C LEU A 36 14.73 6.29 10.09
N LEU A 37 14.83 6.80 8.86
CA LEU A 37 15.50 6.14 7.75
C LEU A 37 16.87 6.81 7.57
N ASN A 38 17.94 6.09 7.84
CA ASN A 38 19.26 6.53 7.41
C ASN A 38 19.35 6.37 5.89
N ASP A 39 19.79 7.42 5.17
CA ASP A 39 20.09 7.36 3.74
C ASP A 39 21.08 6.24 3.36
N ASN A 40 21.69 5.58 4.36
CA ASN A 40 22.65 4.50 4.21
C ASN A 40 22.05 3.07 4.29
N ASP A 41 20.71 2.91 4.28
CA ASP A 41 20.10 1.58 4.29
C ASP A 41 20.23 0.84 2.93
N GLY A 42 21.45 0.78 2.44
CA GLY A 42 21.90 -0.27 1.53
C GLY A 42 21.63 -0.08 0.04
N PHE A 43 21.14 1.08 -0.38
CA PHE A 43 21.11 1.46 -1.80
C PHE A 43 22.31 2.39 -2.06
N GLU A 44 23.46 1.81 -2.40
CA GLU A 44 24.58 2.58 -2.95
C GLU A 44 24.09 3.30 -4.20
N GLU A 45 24.43 4.58 -4.35
CA GLU A 45 24.21 5.31 -5.58
C GLU A 45 24.96 4.60 -6.72
N LEU A 46 24.21 3.87 -7.53
CA LEU A 46 24.76 3.08 -8.66
C LEU A 46 25.05 3.95 -9.88
N VAL A 47 24.64 5.21 -9.86
CA VAL A 47 24.81 6.14 -10.98
C VAL A 47 25.69 7.29 -10.55
N GLU A 48 26.78 7.54 -11.31
CA GLU A 48 27.64 8.71 -11.12
C GLU A 48 26.83 10.00 -11.29
N GLU A 49 27.05 10.99 -10.40
CA GLU A 49 26.44 12.32 -10.49
C GLU A 49 26.58 12.90 -11.91
N GLY A 50 25.47 13.34 -12.49
CA GLY A 50 25.42 13.92 -13.84
C GLY A 50 25.17 12.93 -14.98
N LYS A 51 25.08 11.62 -14.72
CA LYS A 51 24.66 10.61 -15.69
C LYS A 51 23.22 10.11 -15.47
N GLU A 52 22.47 10.81 -14.65
CA GLU A 52 21.07 10.49 -14.36
C GLU A 52 20.20 10.60 -15.61
N ASN A 53 19.45 9.54 -15.90
CA ASN A 53 18.55 9.53 -17.02
C ASN A 53 17.11 9.26 -16.52
N LYS A 54 16.23 10.25 -16.65
CA LYS A 54 14.81 10.14 -16.28
C LYS A 54 14.09 8.95 -16.93
N TRP A 55 14.55 8.52 -18.08
CA TRP A 55 13.99 7.38 -18.79
C TRP A 55 14.23 6.04 -18.08
N ASN A 56 15.25 5.98 -17.22
CA ASN A 56 15.53 4.77 -16.45
C ASN A 56 14.45 4.47 -15.40
N MET A 57 13.71 5.49 -14.95
CA MET A 57 12.55 5.34 -14.08
C MET A 57 11.25 5.29 -14.89
N MET A 58 11.09 6.17 -15.87
CA MET A 58 9.83 6.29 -16.62
C MET A 58 9.51 5.04 -17.45
N PHE A 59 10.52 4.44 -18.10
CA PHE A 59 10.30 3.30 -18.96
C PHE A 59 9.82 2.04 -18.20
N PRO A 60 10.45 1.65 -17.08
CA PRO A 60 9.92 0.57 -16.23
C PRO A 60 8.51 0.83 -15.72
N LEU A 61 8.23 2.07 -15.31
CA LEU A 61 6.90 2.44 -14.82
C LEU A 61 5.83 2.30 -15.92
N ILE A 62 6.11 2.79 -17.12
CA ILE A 62 5.21 2.66 -18.27
C ILE A 62 5.02 1.19 -18.65
N THR A 63 6.08 0.38 -18.65
CA THR A 63 5.98 -1.05 -18.95
C THR A 63 5.21 -1.82 -17.89
N LEU A 64 5.37 -1.49 -16.62
CA LEU A 64 4.62 -2.10 -15.53
C LEU A 64 3.13 -1.79 -15.62
N ILE A 65 2.78 -0.53 -15.76
CA ILE A 65 1.37 -0.10 -15.84
C ILE A 65 0.74 -0.59 -17.15
N GLY A 66 1.42 -0.35 -18.29
CA GLY A 66 0.93 -0.79 -19.60
C GLY A 66 0.81 -2.31 -19.70
N GLY A 67 1.78 -3.04 -19.16
CA GLY A 67 1.76 -4.50 -19.09
C GLY A 67 0.60 -5.03 -18.25
N ALA A 68 0.28 -4.39 -17.12
CA ALA A 68 -0.86 -4.75 -16.30
C ALA A 68 -2.19 -4.53 -17.05
N PHE A 69 -2.36 -3.40 -17.74
CA PHE A 69 -3.55 -3.15 -18.57
C PHE A 69 -3.67 -4.15 -19.71
N ILE A 70 -2.59 -4.44 -20.43
CA ILE A 70 -2.58 -5.43 -21.50
C ILE A 70 -2.88 -6.82 -20.93
N GLY A 71 -2.31 -7.18 -19.79
CA GLY A 71 -2.58 -8.44 -19.11
C GLY A 71 -4.05 -8.60 -18.73
N LEU A 72 -4.69 -7.53 -18.22
CA LEU A 72 -6.12 -7.54 -17.93
C LEU A 72 -6.97 -7.72 -19.20
N LEU A 73 -6.61 -7.06 -20.31
CA LEU A 73 -7.32 -7.24 -21.57
C LEU A 73 -7.16 -8.66 -22.13
N VAL A 74 -5.96 -9.22 -22.05
CA VAL A 74 -5.68 -10.58 -22.56
C VAL A 74 -6.42 -11.63 -21.72
N THR A 75 -6.34 -11.54 -20.39
CA THR A 75 -7.00 -12.50 -19.48
C THR A 75 -8.52 -12.33 -19.46
N GLY A 76 -9.03 -11.13 -19.73
CA GLY A 76 -10.46 -10.83 -19.79
C GLY A 76 -11.10 -10.97 -21.18
N GLY A 77 -10.37 -11.49 -22.17
CA GLY A 77 -10.92 -11.65 -23.53
C GLY A 77 -11.34 -10.34 -24.18
N GLY A 78 -10.63 -9.25 -23.90
CA GLY A 78 -10.92 -7.89 -24.37
C GLY A 78 -11.76 -7.03 -23.43
N ASN A 79 -12.20 -7.57 -22.29
CA ASN A 79 -12.94 -6.83 -21.27
C ASN A 79 -12.07 -6.64 -20.01
N LEU A 80 -11.71 -5.41 -19.70
CA LEU A 80 -10.91 -5.06 -18.52
C LEU A 80 -11.53 -5.54 -17.19
N ALA A 81 -12.86 -5.46 -17.07
CA ALA A 81 -13.56 -5.82 -15.85
C ALA A 81 -13.64 -7.35 -15.62
N ALA A 82 -13.43 -8.15 -16.67
CA ALA A 82 -13.42 -9.61 -16.60
C ALA A 82 -12.01 -10.18 -16.49
N GLY A 83 -10.97 -9.32 -16.53
CA GLY A 83 -9.57 -9.72 -16.46
C GLY A 83 -9.17 -10.23 -15.08
N ASP A 84 -8.23 -11.20 -15.05
CA ASP A 84 -7.60 -11.65 -13.82
C ASP A 84 -6.44 -10.72 -13.45
N GLY A 85 -6.67 -9.87 -12.44
CA GLY A 85 -5.70 -8.89 -11.96
C GLY A 85 -4.42 -9.53 -11.41
N THR A 86 -4.52 -10.66 -10.74
CA THR A 86 -3.36 -11.35 -10.16
C THR A 86 -2.40 -11.83 -11.23
N THR A 87 -2.95 -12.52 -12.24
CA THR A 87 -2.18 -13.02 -13.38
C THR A 87 -1.61 -11.86 -14.22
N ALA A 88 -2.40 -10.82 -14.45
CA ALA A 88 -1.97 -9.64 -15.22
C ALA A 88 -0.79 -8.91 -14.56
N ILE A 89 -0.85 -8.67 -13.26
CA ILE A 89 0.23 -8.03 -12.50
C ILE A 89 1.47 -8.92 -12.47
N LEU A 90 1.33 -10.22 -12.23
CA LEU A 90 2.46 -11.14 -12.20
C LEU A 90 3.27 -11.10 -13.51
N TYR A 91 2.60 -11.25 -14.65
CA TYR A 91 3.28 -11.19 -15.95
C TYR A 91 3.87 -9.81 -16.24
N SER A 92 3.16 -8.73 -15.85
CA SER A 92 3.64 -7.38 -16.03
C SER A 92 4.94 -7.14 -15.25
N VAL A 93 5.02 -7.57 -13.99
CA VAL A 93 6.23 -7.46 -13.16
C VAL A 93 7.39 -8.25 -13.78
N VAL A 94 7.16 -9.51 -14.17
CA VAL A 94 8.21 -10.35 -14.77
C VAL A 94 8.74 -9.73 -16.05
N ILE A 95 7.87 -9.28 -16.94
CA ILE A 95 8.27 -8.63 -18.20
C ILE A 95 9.04 -7.34 -17.92
N THR A 96 8.57 -6.54 -16.97
CA THR A 96 9.25 -5.29 -16.58
C THR A 96 10.65 -5.57 -16.04
N LEU A 97 10.83 -6.56 -15.16
CA LEU A 97 12.14 -6.94 -14.64
C LEU A 97 13.09 -7.38 -15.76
N LEU A 98 12.61 -8.15 -16.73
CA LEU A 98 13.43 -8.56 -17.89
C LEU A 98 13.84 -7.35 -18.74
N ILE A 99 12.93 -6.42 -19.00
CA ILE A 99 13.22 -5.19 -19.74
C ILE A 99 14.23 -4.32 -18.98
N MET A 100 14.06 -4.15 -17.67
CA MET A 100 15.00 -3.41 -16.82
C MET A 100 16.39 -4.03 -16.84
N CYS A 101 16.49 -5.34 -16.69
CA CYS A 101 17.76 -6.06 -16.75
C CYS A 101 18.51 -5.79 -18.06
N VAL A 102 17.80 -5.94 -19.20
CA VAL A 102 18.40 -5.68 -20.52
C VAL A 102 18.78 -4.21 -20.69
N MET A 103 17.92 -3.29 -20.25
CA MET A 103 18.12 -1.85 -20.37
C MET A 103 19.33 -1.39 -19.57
N TYR A 104 19.42 -1.75 -18.30
CA TYR A 104 20.50 -1.30 -17.41
C TYR A 104 21.83 -1.93 -17.74
N THR A 105 21.83 -3.20 -18.17
CA THR A 105 23.04 -3.88 -18.64
C THR A 105 23.57 -3.24 -19.94
N LYS A 106 22.69 -2.89 -20.89
CA LYS A 106 23.11 -2.22 -22.15
C LYS A 106 23.59 -0.79 -21.93
N GLN A 107 23.07 -0.10 -20.93
CA GLN A 107 23.51 1.24 -20.56
C GLN A 107 24.80 1.22 -19.74
N GLY A 108 25.27 0.05 -19.31
CA GLY A 108 26.46 -0.07 -18.48
C GLY A 108 26.30 0.45 -17.05
N ILE A 109 25.04 0.60 -16.57
CA ILE A 109 24.73 1.05 -15.21
C ILE A 109 25.08 -0.06 -14.22
N MET A 110 24.72 -1.31 -14.56
CA MET A 110 25.00 -2.48 -13.74
C MET A 110 25.13 -3.74 -14.59
N THR A 111 25.82 -4.74 -14.07
CA THR A 111 25.89 -6.07 -14.68
C THR A 111 24.59 -6.86 -14.37
N ALA A 112 24.32 -7.91 -15.15
CA ALA A 112 23.18 -8.80 -14.90
C ALA A 112 23.24 -9.45 -13.51
N LYS A 113 24.44 -9.68 -12.96
CA LYS A 113 24.62 -10.21 -11.59
C LYS A 113 24.21 -9.19 -10.56
N GLU A 114 24.72 -7.96 -10.65
CA GLU A 114 24.36 -6.85 -9.73
C GLU A 114 22.86 -6.55 -9.79
N PHE A 115 22.24 -6.62 -10.97
CA PHE A 115 20.79 -6.53 -11.11
C PHE A 115 20.07 -7.64 -10.33
N GLY A 116 20.51 -8.88 -10.48
CA GLY A 116 19.97 -10.02 -9.73
C GLY A 116 20.10 -9.85 -8.21
N ASP A 117 21.27 -9.39 -7.74
CA ASP A 117 21.52 -9.11 -6.33
C ASP A 117 20.62 -7.98 -5.81
N SER A 118 20.38 -6.94 -6.60
CA SER A 118 19.46 -5.84 -6.27
C SER A 118 18.01 -6.31 -6.19
N VAL A 119 17.57 -7.18 -7.11
CA VAL A 119 16.23 -7.79 -7.05
C VAL A 119 16.09 -8.64 -5.78
N MET A 120 17.11 -9.42 -5.42
CA MET A 120 17.09 -10.23 -4.19
C MET A 120 17.09 -9.38 -2.92
N LYS A 121 17.80 -8.26 -2.90
CA LYS A 121 17.71 -7.27 -1.81
C LYS A 121 16.29 -6.73 -1.68
N GLY A 122 15.65 -6.34 -2.81
CA GLY A 122 14.27 -5.87 -2.81
C GLY A 122 13.27 -6.92 -2.32
N VAL A 123 13.42 -8.18 -2.74
CA VAL A 123 12.60 -9.30 -2.23
C VAL A 123 12.79 -9.48 -0.73
N SER A 124 14.03 -9.44 -0.26
CA SER A 124 14.35 -9.59 1.16
C SER A 124 13.76 -8.47 2.02
N SER A 125 13.76 -7.24 1.54
CA SER A 125 13.15 -6.11 2.26
C SER A 125 11.62 -6.25 2.39
N MET A 126 10.95 -6.91 1.44
CA MET A 126 9.51 -7.19 1.48
C MET A 126 9.14 -8.45 2.27
N MET A 127 10.11 -9.24 2.73
CA MET A 127 9.84 -10.52 3.39
C MET A 127 9.03 -10.36 4.68
N GLY A 128 9.29 -9.29 5.45
CA GLY A 128 8.52 -8.96 6.65
C GLY A 128 7.03 -8.77 6.36
N LEU A 129 6.71 -8.05 5.29
CA LEU A 129 5.33 -7.85 4.84
C LEU A 129 4.68 -9.18 4.40
N VAL A 130 5.40 -10.01 3.66
CA VAL A 130 4.91 -11.32 3.21
C VAL A 130 4.57 -12.23 4.40
N ILE A 131 5.47 -12.32 5.39
CA ILE A 131 5.23 -13.10 6.62
C ILE A 131 3.99 -12.57 7.36
N LEU A 132 3.88 -11.25 7.52
CA LEU A 132 2.72 -10.61 8.15
C LEU A 132 1.42 -10.98 7.43
N LEU A 133 1.39 -10.92 6.09
CA LEU A 133 0.21 -11.29 5.30
C LEU A 133 -0.15 -12.77 5.47
N VAL A 134 0.83 -13.68 5.41
CA VAL A 134 0.59 -15.13 5.59
C VAL A 134 -0.01 -15.42 6.97
N LEU A 135 0.54 -14.83 8.03
CA LEU A 135 0.02 -14.99 9.39
C LEU A 135 -1.38 -14.37 9.51
N SER A 136 -1.62 -13.19 8.95
CA SER A 136 -2.92 -12.52 8.97
C SER A 136 -3.99 -13.33 8.24
N PHE A 137 -3.69 -13.88 7.07
CA PHE A 137 -4.62 -14.78 6.36
C PHE A 137 -4.90 -16.06 7.15
N SER A 138 -3.90 -16.62 7.82
CA SER A 138 -4.07 -17.79 8.68
C SER A 138 -5.02 -17.49 9.84
N ILE A 139 -4.82 -16.36 10.54
CA ILE A 139 -5.72 -15.88 11.59
C ILE A 139 -7.12 -15.63 11.04
N GLY A 140 -7.22 -14.97 9.87
CA GLY A 140 -8.49 -14.72 9.19
C GLY A 140 -9.26 -16.02 8.88
N GLY A 141 -8.54 -17.08 8.49
CA GLY A 141 -9.11 -18.40 8.28
C GLY A 141 -9.70 -19.00 9.56
N VAL A 142 -8.99 -18.88 10.69
CA VAL A 142 -9.48 -19.34 12.02
C VAL A 142 -10.70 -18.52 12.44
N ILE A 143 -10.66 -17.19 12.35
CA ILE A 143 -11.78 -16.29 12.66
C ILE A 143 -13.04 -16.67 11.88
N LYS A 144 -12.88 -16.93 10.57
CA LYS A 144 -13.98 -17.39 9.71
C LYS A 144 -14.52 -18.75 10.16
N GLY A 145 -13.63 -19.70 10.48
CA GLY A 145 -14.01 -21.04 10.98
C GLY A 145 -14.75 -21.01 12.33
N MET A 146 -14.43 -20.04 13.17
CA MET A 146 -15.10 -19.82 14.46
C MET A 146 -16.47 -19.14 14.33
N GLY A 147 -16.85 -18.65 13.15
CA GLY A 147 -18.11 -17.94 12.96
C GLY A 147 -18.19 -16.57 13.64
N THR A 148 -17.03 -15.92 13.85
CA THR A 148 -16.95 -14.64 14.60
C THR A 148 -17.83 -13.56 14.00
N GLY A 149 -17.91 -13.45 12.66
CA GLY A 149 -18.74 -12.45 11.99
C GLY A 149 -20.23 -12.64 12.27
N GLN A 150 -20.71 -13.90 12.25
CA GLN A 150 -22.09 -14.26 12.57
C GLN A 150 -22.42 -14.01 14.05
N PHE A 151 -21.47 -14.33 14.94
CA PHE A 151 -21.63 -14.08 16.37
C PHE A 151 -21.75 -12.57 16.64
N LEU A 152 -20.87 -11.74 16.06
CA LEU A 152 -20.97 -10.29 16.19
C LEU A 152 -22.27 -9.74 15.61
N ALA A 153 -22.72 -10.28 14.48
CA ALA A 153 -24.00 -9.90 13.89
C ALA A 153 -25.17 -10.24 14.82
N SER A 154 -25.14 -11.39 15.52
CA SER A 154 -26.20 -11.76 16.48
C SER A 154 -26.21 -10.85 17.71
N LEU A 155 -25.05 -10.32 18.13
CA LEU A 155 -24.99 -9.36 19.24
C LEU A 155 -25.51 -7.97 18.87
N LEU A 156 -25.30 -7.55 17.63
CA LEU A 156 -25.61 -6.21 17.13
C LEU A 156 -26.97 -6.14 16.41
N GLY A 157 -27.41 -7.26 15.84
CA GLY A 157 -28.55 -7.31 14.92
C GLY A 157 -29.89 -6.87 15.52
N ASP A 158 -30.06 -7.03 16.84
CA ASP A 158 -31.27 -6.58 17.55
C ASP A 158 -31.22 -5.09 17.91
N SER A 159 -30.05 -4.47 17.84
CA SER A 159 -29.82 -3.08 18.30
C SER A 159 -29.46 -2.11 17.17
N ILE A 160 -28.96 -2.62 16.04
CA ILE A 160 -28.38 -1.81 14.95
C ILE A 160 -28.89 -2.30 13.60
N ASP A 161 -29.46 -1.39 12.81
CA ASP A 161 -29.86 -1.67 11.44
C ASP A 161 -28.62 -2.05 10.59
N GLY A 162 -28.74 -3.06 9.73
CA GLY A 162 -27.70 -3.50 8.80
C GLY A 162 -27.18 -2.39 7.87
N ALA A 163 -27.94 -1.32 7.69
CA ALA A 163 -27.49 -0.13 6.97
C ALA A 163 -26.30 0.58 7.65
N PHE A 164 -26.15 0.47 8.97
CA PHE A 164 -25.03 1.04 9.73
C PHE A 164 -23.80 0.13 9.77
N CYS A 165 -23.91 -1.12 9.34
CA CYS A 165 -22.80 -2.08 9.34
C CYS A 165 -21.53 -1.52 8.66
N PRO A 166 -21.57 -0.89 7.47
CA PRO A 166 -20.39 -0.32 6.84
C PRO A 166 -19.72 0.79 7.68
N ALA A 167 -20.50 1.61 8.37
CA ALA A 167 -19.96 2.70 9.22
C ALA A 167 -19.20 2.14 10.42
N ILE A 168 -19.74 1.12 11.08
CA ILE A 168 -19.08 0.43 12.20
C ILE A 168 -17.79 -0.23 11.72
N ILE A 169 -17.85 -0.94 10.61
CA ILE A 169 -16.68 -1.60 10.02
C ILE A 169 -15.61 -0.60 9.61
N PHE A 170 -15.99 0.55 9.06
CA PHE A 170 -15.05 1.63 8.75
C PHE A 170 -14.32 2.12 10.01
N LEU A 171 -15.05 2.42 11.07
CA LEU A 171 -14.46 2.90 12.32
C LEU A 171 -13.54 1.86 12.97
N MET A 172 -13.95 0.60 12.99
CA MET A 172 -13.14 -0.50 13.53
C MET A 172 -11.88 -0.71 12.69
N GLY A 173 -12.01 -0.70 11.36
CA GLY A 173 -10.88 -0.79 10.45
C GLY A 173 -9.91 0.39 10.59
N ALA A 174 -10.45 1.61 10.72
CA ALA A 174 -9.64 2.80 10.93
C ALA A 174 -8.86 2.76 12.26
N LEU A 175 -9.53 2.38 13.35
CA LEU A 175 -8.88 2.24 14.66
C LEU A 175 -7.81 1.15 14.65
N MET A 176 -8.10 0.00 14.05
CA MET A 176 -7.17 -1.11 13.95
C MET A 176 -5.95 -0.74 13.12
N ALA A 177 -6.14 -0.14 11.95
CA ALA A 177 -5.04 0.29 11.09
C ALA A 177 -4.21 1.41 11.74
N PHE A 178 -4.86 2.34 12.44
CA PHE A 178 -4.18 3.38 13.22
C PHE A 178 -3.25 2.78 14.29
N CYS A 179 -3.72 1.76 15.02
CA CYS A 179 -2.92 1.11 16.07
C CYS A 179 -1.81 0.23 15.52
N THR A 180 -2.03 -0.43 14.38
CA THR A 180 -1.07 -1.39 13.79
C THR A 180 -0.10 -0.73 12.82
N GLY A 181 -0.44 0.44 12.26
CA GLY A 181 0.35 1.12 11.23
C GLY A 181 0.36 0.39 9.89
N THR A 182 -0.61 -0.51 9.63
CA THR A 182 -0.67 -1.26 8.37
C THR A 182 -2.09 -1.46 7.87
N SER A 183 -2.34 -1.03 6.63
CA SER A 183 -3.62 -1.26 5.95
C SER A 183 -3.79 -2.73 5.52
N TRP A 184 -2.73 -3.38 5.04
CA TRP A 184 -2.78 -4.76 4.55
C TRP A 184 -3.13 -5.78 5.64
N GLY A 185 -2.49 -5.65 6.83
CA GLY A 185 -2.81 -6.48 7.98
C GLY A 185 -4.27 -6.31 8.42
N THR A 186 -4.74 -5.07 8.42
CA THR A 186 -6.12 -4.73 8.75
C THR A 186 -7.11 -5.36 7.77
N PHE A 187 -6.88 -5.27 6.45
CA PHE A 187 -7.75 -5.92 5.46
C PHE A 187 -7.85 -7.43 5.67
N SER A 188 -6.71 -8.08 5.92
CA SER A 188 -6.63 -9.52 6.08
C SER A 188 -7.44 -10.04 7.28
N ILE A 189 -7.50 -9.25 8.36
CA ILE A 189 -8.23 -9.60 9.58
C ILE A 189 -9.69 -9.17 9.50
N MET A 190 -9.96 -7.97 8.98
CA MET A 190 -11.31 -7.42 8.97
C MET A 190 -12.21 -8.04 7.91
N MET A 191 -11.71 -8.45 6.74
CA MET A 191 -12.55 -9.03 5.69
C MET A 191 -13.27 -10.30 6.13
N PRO A 192 -12.63 -11.30 6.79
CA PRO A 192 -13.29 -12.49 7.30
C PRO A 192 -14.35 -12.23 8.38
N ILE A 193 -14.32 -11.07 9.02
CA ILE A 193 -15.32 -10.64 10.03
C ILE A 193 -16.44 -9.86 9.35
N ALA A 194 -16.08 -8.85 8.58
CA ALA A 194 -16.99 -7.85 8.03
C ALA A 194 -17.97 -8.43 7.00
N VAL A 195 -17.49 -9.29 6.09
CA VAL A 195 -18.33 -9.85 5.04
C VAL A 195 -19.42 -10.79 5.61
N PRO A 196 -19.10 -11.78 6.46
CA PRO A 196 -20.15 -12.61 7.09
C PRO A 196 -21.10 -11.81 7.99
N MET A 197 -20.60 -10.78 8.68
CA MET A 197 -21.41 -9.89 9.51
C MET A 197 -22.41 -9.11 8.65
N ALA A 198 -21.96 -8.52 7.53
CA ALA A 198 -22.84 -7.81 6.60
C ALA A 198 -23.95 -8.72 6.03
N VAL A 199 -23.60 -9.97 5.67
CA VAL A 199 -24.57 -10.96 5.19
C VAL A 199 -25.61 -11.28 6.26
N ALA A 200 -25.17 -11.52 7.50
CA ALA A 200 -26.06 -11.89 8.60
C ALA A 200 -26.99 -10.73 9.03
N MET A 201 -26.54 -9.48 8.88
CA MET A 201 -27.35 -8.29 9.18
C MET A 201 -28.18 -7.78 7.99
N ASN A 202 -28.22 -8.50 6.85
CA ASN A 202 -28.81 -8.04 5.59
C ASN A 202 -28.28 -6.67 5.12
N GLY A 203 -27.04 -6.34 5.46
CA GLY A 203 -26.34 -5.11 5.06
C GLY A 203 -25.82 -5.18 3.63
N ASN A 204 -25.37 -4.03 3.12
CA ASN A 204 -24.79 -3.95 1.79
C ASN A 204 -23.33 -4.44 1.81
N ILE A 205 -23.07 -5.60 1.21
CA ILE A 205 -21.77 -6.26 1.18
C ILE A 205 -20.72 -5.39 0.47
N LEU A 206 -21.06 -4.76 -0.66
CA LEU A 206 -20.11 -3.92 -1.43
C LEU A 206 -19.70 -2.70 -0.63
N LEU A 207 -20.64 -2.04 0.04
CA LEU A 207 -20.33 -0.90 0.91
C LEU A 207 -19.49 -1.34 2.11
N THR A 208 -19.75 -2.55 2.65
CA THR A 208 -18.96 -3.08 3.78
C THR A 208 -17.52 -3.41 3.36
N ILE A 209 -17.32 -4.00 2.18
CA ILE A 209 -15.97 -4.21 1.62
C ILE A 209 -15.27 -2.87 1.41
N GLY A 210 -15.97 -1.91 0.82
CA GLY A 210 -15.46 -0.54 0.66
C GLY A 210 -15.10 0.11 2.00
N ALA A 211 -15.89 -0.14 3.05
CA ALA A 211 -15.64 0.37 4.39
C ALA A 211 -14.39 -0.26 5.03
N VAL A 212 -14.16 -1.56 4.85
CA VAL A 212 -12.90 -2.21 5.31
C VAL A 212 -11.69 -1.56 4.63
N VAL A 213 -11.73 -1.42 3.30
CA VAL A 213 -10.61 -0.86 2.54
C VAL A 213 -10.39 0.61 2.91
N SER A 214 -11.44 1.42 2.88
CA SER A 214 -11.32 2.86 3.18
C SER A 214 -10.96 3.13 4.64
N GLY A 215 -11.52 2.38 5.59
CA GLY A 215 -11.18 2.47 7.00
C GLY A 215 -9.73 2.08 7.27
N GLY A 216 -9.27 0.98 6.70
CA GLY A 216 -7.88 0.54 6.83
C GLY A 216 -6.88 1.54 6.24
N ILE A 217 -7.17 2.08 5.05
CA ILE A 217 -6.33 3.13 4.44
C ILE A 217 -6.35 4.41 5.28
N PHE A 218 -7.53 4.84 5.73
CA PHE A 218 -7.66 6.04 6.56
C PHE A 218 -6.85 5.93 7.87
N GLY A 219 -7.00 4.80 8.57
CA GLY A 219 -6.28 4.56 9.82
C GLY A 219 -4.77 4.51 9.62
N ASP A 220 -4.31 3.82 8.57
CA ASP A 220 -2.92 3.73 8.19
C ASP A 220 -2.30 5.11 7.92
N HIS A 221 -2.93 5.93 7.07
CA HIS A 221 -2.46 7.29 6.77
C HIS A 221 -2.46 8.24 7.98
N CYS A 222 -3.30 8.00 8.97
CA CYS A 222 -3.34 8.79 10.21
C CYS A 222 -2.38 8.25 11.28
N SER A 223 -1.83 7.06 11.09
CA SER A 223 -0.97 6.40 12.09
C SER A 223 0.45 6.96 12.08
N PRO A 224 1.00 7.32 13.24
CA PRO A 224 2.41 7.69 13.36
C PRO A 224 3.36 6.50 13.25
N LEU A 225 2.84 5.26 13.26
CA LEU A 225 3.60 4.01 13.14
C LEU A 225 3.60 3.46 11.71
N SER A 226 2.88 4.09 10.80
CA SER A 226 2.72 3.63 9.42
C SER A 226 3.99 3.83 8.61
N ASP A 227 4.39 2.78 7.89
CA ASP A 227 5.49 2.84 6.93
C ASP A 227 5.25 3.94 5.87
N THR A 228 4.01 4.13 5.43
CA THR A 228 3.65 5.16 4.45
C THR A 228 3.83 6.57 5.01
N THR A 229 3.53 6.78 6.30
CA THR A 229 3.72 8.07 6.98
C THR A 229 5.22 8.33 7.21
N ILE A 230 5.96 7.32 7.65
CA ILE A 230 7.41 7.41 7.90
C ILE A 230 8.18 7.69 6.60
N LEU A 231 7.83 6.99 5.50
CA LEU A 231 8.48 7.16 4.20
C LEU A 231 8.16 8.51 3.53
N SER A 232 7.04 9.14 3.92
CA SER A 232 6.61 10.43 3.35
C SER A 232 7.02 11.66 4.17
N SER A 233 7.60 11.45 5.34
CA SER A 233 8.04 12.52 6.27
C SER A 233 9.53 12.74 6.21
#